data_83361ce2171d003fd14bd2dca7340380
#
_entry.id   83361ce2171d003fd14bd2dca7340380
#
_cell.length_a   1.000
_cell.length_b   1.000
_cell.length_c   1.000
_cell.angle_alpha   90.00
_cell.angle_beta   90.00
_cell.angle_gamma   90.00
#
_symmetry.space_group_name_H-M   'P 1'
#
loop_
_entity.id
_entity.type
_entity.pdbx_description
1 polymer ?
#
loop_
_entity_poly.entity_id
_entity_poly.type
_entity_poly.pdbx_seq_one_letter_code
_entity_poly.pdbx_strand_id
1 'polypeptide(L)'
;MRSAARLAIVPFLLALPWTAGCSLADAGDEVDELNDDDIAAWNDAYEENASGKTDSAGCSGVVVPDRGGFNKRIALTFDDGPNLNNTPQVLEVLAAHNATGTFFINGKNVRSEEHRALLRQMRDAGHIVGNHSQNHENLKTLSASRLKTEVEATHQVLLDLDINPSYFRFPFGSSSCASADTVRSYGYAITGWHIDSADWCYGSSRGGVGYCDPATFQYVPDSYRSDLGGFVLSQARSTGGGVLLFHDSHAYTVSVLDNVLTKLENDGFKFVGLDETETFPLLNGVKPADGPFVGSTCTDSSQCKFSGSGQDGFCQSFEGGGFCSLSCDGYCPDKYGSAATFCVSLDGETGQCVSKSAAENNQCADLPGTSAQAMDRFIGTSGASASSAVVCVP
;
A
#
# COMPACT_ATOMS: atom_id res chain seq x y z
N MET A 1 -86.35 12.93 24.55
CA MET A 1 -86.21 13.29 25.98
C MET A 1 -84.83 12.79 26.40
N ARG A 2 -84.06 13.65 26.99
CA ARG A 2 -82.71 13.56 27.55
C ARG A 2 -81.61 14.11 26.63
N SER A 3 -81.28 15.32 26.98
CA SER A 3 -80.20 16.19 26.57
C SER A 3 -78.81 15.59 26.93
N ALA A 4 -77.91 15.61 26.03
CA ALA A 4 -76.48 15.29 26.30
C ALA A 4 -75.68 16.53 26.10
N ALA A 5 -75.13 17.06 27.21
CA ALA A 5 -74.25 18.20 27.26
C ALA A 5 -72.86 17.82 26.66
N ARG A 6 -72.42 18.63 25.71
CA ARG A 6 -71.05 18.55 25.19
C ARG A 6 -70.09 19.36 26.09
N LEU A 7 -69.18 18.70 26.71
CA LEU A 7 -68.04 19.32 27.41
C LEU A 7 -66.99 19.70 26.41
N ALA A 8 -66.63 20.94 26.27
CA ALA A 8 -65.56 21.44 25.47
C ALA A 8 -64.28 21.38 26.30
N ILE A 9 -63.30 20.58 25.83
CA ILE A 9 -61.93 20.52 26.39
C ILE A 9 -61.08 21.51 25.59
N VAL A 10 -60.63 22.56 26.28
CA VAL A 10 -59.63 23.53 25.77
C VAL A 10 -58.24 22.93 26.02
N PRO A 11 -57.39 22.80 25.02
CA PRO A 11 -56.00 22.41 25.27
C PRO A 11 -55.19 23.62 25.73
N PHE A 12 -54.67 23.53 26.94
CA PHE A 12 -53.68 24.45 27.48
C PHE A 12 -52.33 24.18 26.79
N LEU A 13 -51.89 25.03 25.89
CA LEU A 13 -50.55 25.03 25.31
C LEU A 13 -49.59 25.61 26.35
N LEU A 14 -48.85 24.74 27.05
CA LEU A 14 -47.66 25.10 27.81
C LEU A 14 -46.50 25.28 26.85
N ALA A 15 -46.15 26.52 26.56
CA ALA A 15 -44.92 26.88 25.93
C ALA A 15 -43.74 26.63 26.92
N LEU A 16 -42.95 25.60 26.71
CA LEU A 16 -41.65 25.43 27.36
C LEU A 16 -40.62 26.24 26.57
N PRO A 17 -39.76 27.02 27.24
CA PRO A 17 -38.65 27.68 26.54
C PRO A 17 -37.63 26.68 26.11
N TRP A 18 -37.33 26.60 24.83
CA TRP A 18 -36.14 25.96 24.29
C TRP A 18 -34.93 26.82 24.65
N THR A 19 -34.24 26.47 25.71
CA THR A 19 -32.88 26.91 25.97
C THR A 19 -32.09 25.71 26.47
N ALA A 20 -31.48 25.02 25.56
CA ALA A 20 -30.19 24.34 25.76
C ALA A 20 -29.70 24.03 24.37
N GLY A 21 -28.99 24.97 23.79
CA GLY A 21 -28.00 24.64 22.79
C GLY A 21 -26.96 23.72 23.47
N CYS A 22 -27.07 22.39 23.30
CA CYS A 22 -25.88 21.58 23.31
C CYS A 22 -25.12 22.01 22.07
N SER A 23 -24.17 22.90 22.25
CA SER A 23 -23.01 22.92 21.39
C SER A 23 -22.40 21.53 21.57
N LEU A 24 -22.63 20.64 20.62
CA LEU A 24 -21.65 19.60 20.34
C LEU A 24 -20.37 20.40 20.12
N ALA A 25 -19.51 20.42 21.14
CA ALA A 25 -18.13 20.74 20.92
C ALA A 25 -17.72 19.77 19.82
N ASP A 26 -17.44 20.32 18.67
CA ASP A 26 -16.67 19.72 17.62
C ASP A 26 -15.43 19.19 18.32
N ALA A 27 -15.41 17.89 18.64
CA ALA A 27 -14.18 17.19 18.91
C ALA A 27 -13.54 17.15 17.51
N GLY A 28 -12.87 18.25 17.18
CA GLY A 28 -12.15 18.37 15.94
C GLY A 28 -11.32 17.13 15.80
N ASP A 29 -11.53 16.38 14.72
CA ASP A 29 -10.55 15.50 14.20
C ASP A 29 -9.29 16.37 14.03
N GLU A 30 -8.36 16.31 15.00
CA GLU A 30 -7.01 16.77 14.79
C GLU A 30 -6.40 15.77 13.79
N VAL A 31 -6.75 15.96 12.52
CA VAL A 31 -5.93 15.47 11.43
C VAL A 31 -4.61 16.19 11.63
N ASP A 32 -3.54 15.46 11.92
CA ASP A 32 -2.20 16.03 11.94
C ASP A 32 -2.02 16.71 10.58
N GLU A 33 -2.06 18.05 10.55
CA GLU A 33 -1.78 18.78 9.32
C GLU A 33 -0.35 18.43 8.90
N LEU A 34 -0.21 17.84 7.71
CA LEU A 34 1.08 17.57 7.13
C LEU A 34 1.86 18.88 7.04
N ASN A 35 2.99 18.96 7.72
CA ASN A 35 3.92 20.08 7.60
C ASN A 35 4.80 19.91 6.35
N ASP A 36 5.60 20.92 6.02
CA ASP A 36 6.44 20.89 4.81
C ASP A 36 7.50 19.76 4.86
N ASP A 37 7.97 19.38 6.06
CA ASP A 37 8.92 18.26 6.22
C ASP A 37 8.23 16.91 5.99
N ASP A 38 6.98 16.75 6.40
CA ASP A 38 6.17 15.55 6.15
C ASP A 38 5.87 15.39 4.66
N ILE A 39 5.54 16.50 3.98
CA ILE A 39 5.31 16.52 2.52
C ILE A 39 6.60 16.17 1.78
N ALA A 40 7.75 16.70 2.20
CA ALA A 40 9.04 16.36 1.60
C ALA A 40 9.37 14.89 1.80
N ALA A 41 9.17 14.34 3.01
CA ALA A 41 9.39 12.92 3.29
C ALA A 41 8.50 12.02 2.44
N TRP A 42 7.25 12.43 2.21
CA TRP A 42 6.30 11.72 1.36
C TRP A 42 6.72 11.72 -0.11
N ASN A 43 7.11 12.87 -0.63
CA ASN A 43 7.58 13.00 -2.00
C ASN A 43 8.84 12.16 -2.24
N ASP A 44 9.80 12.19 -1.31
CA ASP A 44 10.99 11.35 -1.37
C ASP A 44 10.65 9.86 -1.41
N ALA A 45 9.73 9.42 -0.55
CA ALA A 45 9.27 8.04 -0.49
C ALA A 45 8.52 7.64 -1.77
N TYR A 46 7.68 8.54 -2.31
CA TYR A 46 6.99 8.31 -3.57
C TYR A 46 7.97 8.18 -4.74
N GLU A 47 8.94 9.07 -4.86
CA GLU A 47 9.97 9.00 -5.90
C GLU A 47 10.82 7.72 -5.78
N GLU A 48 11.14 7.28 -4.56
CA GLU A 48 11.83 6.02 -4.29
C GLU A 48 11.01 4.83 -4.80
N ASN A 49 9.71 4.79 -4.51
CA ASN A 49 8.80 3.75 -4.98
C ASN A 49 8.62 3.79 -6.50
N ALA A 50 8.31 4.96 -7.06
CA ALA A 50 8.09 5.15 -8.49
C ALA A 50 9.34 4.88 -9.33
N SER A 51 10.53 5.22 -8.83
CA SER A 51 11.80 4.97 -9.52
C SER A 51 12.23 3.50 -9.50
N GLY A 52 11.53 2.65 -8.73
CA GLY A 52 11.91 1.25 -8.53
C GLY A 52 13.29 1.12 -7.90
N LYS A 53 13.78 2.16 -7.22
CA LYS A 53 14.99 2.09 -6.41
C LYS A 53 14.73 1.10 -5.30
N THR A 54 15.12 -0.13 -5.54
CA THR A 54 15.28 -1.10 -4.46
C THR A 54 16.53 -0.70 -3.73
N ASP A 55 16.38 -0.30 -2.50
CA ASP A 55 17.43 -0.49 -1.53
C ASP A 55 17.84 -1.97 -1.57
N SER A 56 19.01 -2.25 -2.11
CA SER A 56 19.56 -3.60 -2.22
C SER A 56 19.69 -4.31 -0.84
N ALA A 57 19.57 -3.57 0.25
CA ALA A 57 19.57 -4.06 1.61
C ALA A 57 18.16 -4.33 2.17
N GLY A 58 17.10 -4.06 1.42
CA GLY A 58 15.70 -4.23 1.88
C GLY A 58 15.32 -3.26 3.00
N CYS A 59 15.89 -2.05 2.99
CA CYS A 59 15.67 -1.05 4.06
C CYS A 59 14.56 -0.05 3.72
N SER A 60 14.00 -0.09 2.51
CA SER A 60 12.97 0.88 2.09
C SER A 60 11.62 0.60 2.74
N GLY A 61 11.02 1.65 3.30
CA GLY A 61 9.71 1.60 3.93
C GLY A 61 8.54 1.65 2.95
N VAL A 62 8.78 2.06 1.70
CA VAL A 62 7.75 2.12 0.65
C VAL A 62 7.68 0.83 -0.18
N VAL A 63 8.68 -0.01 -0.08
CA VAL A 63 8.79 -1.21 -0.90
C VAL A 63 8.03 -2.37 -0.25
N VAL A 64 7.23 -3.06 -1.07
CA VAL A 64 6.72 -4.39 -0.75
C VAL A 64 7.67 -5.41 -1.38
N PRO A 65 8.10 -6.46 -0.66
CA PRO A 65 9.01 -7.46 -1.20
C PRO A 65 8.50 -8.16 -2.47
N ASP A 66 7.17 -8.41 -2.52
CA ASP A 66 6.49 -8.99 -3.67
C ASP A 66 6.19 -7.89 -4.69
N ARG A 67 6.60 -8.05 -5.95
CA ARG A 67 6.53 -6.98 -6.97
C ARG A 67 5.71 -7.34 -8.19
N GLY A 68 4.95 -8.44 -8.15
CA GLY A 68 4.12 -8.87 -9.26
C GLY A 68 3.53 -10.25 -9.02
N GLY A 69 2.83 -10.78 -10.03
CA GLY A 69 2.16 -12.08 -9.88
C GLY A 69 0.87 -12.03 -9.07
N PHE A 70 0.32 -10.84 -8.82
CA PHE A 70 -0.85 -10.65 -7.95
C PHE A 70 -2.15 -11.23 -8.51
N ASN A 71 -2.21 -11.51 -9.81
CA ASN A 71 -3.35 -12.17 -10.46
C ASN A 71 -4.71 -11.52 -10.10
N LYS A 72 -4.75 -10.18 -10.16
CA LYS A 72 -5.90 -9.35 -9.77
C LYS A 72 -6.31 -9.52 -8.30
N ARG A 73 -5.36 -9.79 -7.40
CA ARG A 73 -5.58 -9.82 -5.94
C ARG A 73 -5.04 -8.53 -5.32
N ILE A 74 -5.81 -7.96 -4.42
CA ILE A 74 -5.49 -6.71 -3.71
C ILE A 74 -5.63 -6.92 -2.21
N ALA A 75 -4.59 -6.56 -1.45
CA ALA A 75 -4.69 -6.40 0.00
C ALA A 75 -5.04 -4.95 0.32
N LEU A 76 -6.18 -4.75 0.99
CA LEU A 76 -6.65 -3.43 1.43
C LEU A 76 -5.93 -3.08 2.74
N THR A 77 -5.28 -1.93 2.78
CA THR A 77 -4.54 -1.48 3.97
C THR A 77 -4.91 -0.05 4.34
N PHE A 78 -4.97 0.22 5.65
CA PHE A 78 -5.43 1.47 6.22
C PHE A 78 -4.45 1.94 7.28
N ASP A 79 -3.94 3.16 7.15
CA ASP A 79 -2.98 3.78 8.05
C ASP A 79 -3.67 4.79 8.98
N ASP A 80 -2.98 5.17 10.06
CA ASP A 80 -3.31 6.27 11.00
C ASP A 80 -4.47 6.04 11.96
N GLY A 81 -5.11 4.90 11.91
CA GLY A 81 -6.18 4.55 12.87
C GLY A 81 -5.68 4.28 14.32
N PRO A 82 -6.61 3.96 15.23
CA PRO A 82 -8.05 3.95 15.02
C PRO A 82 -8.68 5.34 15.18
N ASN A 83 -9.73 5.62 14.43
CA ASN A 83 -10.61 6.77 14.58
C ASN A 83 -12.02 6.30 14.93
N LEU A 84 -12.58 6.76 16.07
CA LEU A 84 -13.88 6.27 16.56
C LEU A 84 -15.07 6.63 15.65
N ASN A 85 -14.93 7.65 14.81
CA ASN A 85 -15.99 8.06 13.90
C ASN A 85 -15.88 7.35 12.54
N ASN A 86 -14.67 7.21 12.01
CA ASN A 86 -14.43 6.77 10.64
C ASN A 86 -14.15 5.26 10.54
N THR A 87 -13.29 4.72 11.40
CA THR A 87 -12.91 3.32 11.37
C THR A 87 -14.09 2.34 11.43
N PRO A 88 -15.12 2.53 12.29
CA PRO A 88 -16.29 1.64 12.30
C PRO A 88 -17.01 1.60 10.95
N GLN A 89 -17.10 2.74 10.24
CA GLN A 89 -17.74 2.81 8.93
C GLN A 89 -16.89 2.11 7.85
N VAL A 90 -15.55 2.20 7.94
CA VAL A 90 -14.66 1.42 7.08
C VAL A 90 -14.89 -0.07 7.29
N LEU A 91 -15.02 -0.54 8.54
CA LEU A 91 -15.31 -1.94 8.84
C LEU A 91 -16.68 -2.39 8.28
N GLU A 92 -17.69 -1.54 8.33
CA GLU A 92 -19.00 -1.82 7.73
C GLU A 92 -18.92 -1.98 6.20
N VAL A 93 -18.17 -1.11 5.52
CA VAL A 93 -17.95 -1.21 4.06
C VAL A 93 -17.18 -2.51 3.74
N LEU A 94 -16.11 -2.81 4.46
CA LEU A 94 -15.35 -4.05 4.24
C LEU A 94 -16.23 -5.29 4.43
N ALA A 95 -17.08 -5.32 5.46
CA ALA A 95 -18.01 -6.42 5.69
C ALA A 95 -19.02 -6.58 4.53
N ALA A 96 -19.52 -5.47 3.97
CA ALA A 96 -20.44 -5.50 2.83
C ALA A 96 -19.80 -6.11 1.56
N HIS A 97 -18.48 -5.96 1.39
CA HIS A 97 -17.71 -6.54 0.29
C HIS A 97 -17.05 -7.90 0.64
N ASN A 98 -17.34 -8.48 1.80
CA ASN A 98 -16.68 -9.70 2.31
C ASN A 98 -15.14 -9.58 2.28
N ALA A 99 -14.63 -8.40 2.54
CA ALA A 99 -13.21 -8.08 2.48
C ALA A 99 -12.60 -8.01 3.89
N THR A 100 -11.37 -8.45 4.03
CA THR A 100 -10.54 -8.18 5.21
C THR A 100 -9.59 -7.04 4.89
N GLY A 101 -9.33 -6.17 5.88
CA GLY A 101 -8.35 -5.10 5.80
C GLY A 101 -7.18 -5.34 6.75
N THR A 102 -6.06 -4.67 6.48
CA THR A 102 -4.94 -4.55 7.41
C THR A 102 -4.88 -3.10 7.90
N PHE A 103 -4.92 -2.91 9.21
CA PHE A 103 -4.93 -1.58 9.84
C PHE A 103 -3.61 -1.33 10.55
N PHE A 104 -2.85 -0.34 10.09
CA PHE A 104 -1.60 0.09 10.71
C PHE A 104 -1.87 1.20 11.72
N ILE A 105 -1.74 0.86 13.00
CA ILE A 105 -2.21 1.68 14.12
C ILE A 105 -1.13 2.64 14.61
N ASN A 106 -1.50 3.91 14.76
CA ASN A 106 -0.75 4.88 15.54
C ASN A 106 -1.09 4.73 17.01
N GLY A 107 -0.12 4.39 17.85
CA GLY A 107 -0.35 4.16 19.28
C GLY A 107 -0.91 5.38 20.00
N LYS A 108 -0.55 6.61 19.57
CA LYS A 108 -1.08 7.86 20.13
C LYS A 108 -2.61 7.96 20.06
N ASN A 109 -3.23 7.26 19.12
CA ASN A 109 -4.68 7.28 18.92
C ASN A 109 -5.44 6.32 19.84
N VAL A 110 -4.74 5.40 20.53
CA VAL A 110 -5.37 4.45 21.45
C VAL A 110 -5.50 5.08 22.84
N ARG A 111 -6.37 6.10 22.97
CA ARG A 111 -6.46 6.99 24.14
C ARG A 111 -7.48 6.53 25.18
N SER A 112 -8.44 5.69 24.84
CA SER A 112 -9.55 5.27 25.72
C SER A 112 -9.88 3.80 25.57
N GLU A 113 -10.78 3.29 26.43
CA GLU A 113 -11.27 1.92 26.32
C GLU A 113 -12.11 1.70 25.06
N GLU A 114 -12.77 2.73 24.52
CA GLU A 114 -13.51 2.64 23.26
C GLU A 114 -12.56 2.36 22.08
N HIS A 115 -11.38 3.02 22.03
CA HIS A 115 -10.36 2.71 21.02
C HIS A 115 -9.82 1.28 21.17
N ARG A 116 -9.58 0.85 22.41
CA ARG A 116 -9.14 -0.53 22.69
C ARG A 116 -10.20 -1.57 22.30
N ALA A 117 -11.47 -1.26 22.56
CA ALA A 117 -12.61 -2.11 22.14
C ALA A 117 -12.70 -2.20 20.61
N LEU A 118 -12.47 -1.09 19.91
CA LEU A 118 -12.46 -1.07 18.44
C LEU A 118 -11.33 -1.92 17.86
N LEU A 119 -10.12 -1.88 18.43
CA LEU A 119 -9.01 -2.74 18.01
C LEU A 119 -9.33 -4.23 18.25
N ARG A 120 -9.96 -4.58 19.37
CA ARG A 120 -10.44 -5.95 19.61
C ARG A 120 -11.51 -6.36 18.60
N GLN A 121 -12.42 -5.45 18.26
CA GLN A 121 -13.44 -5.69 17.22
C GLN A 121 -12.80 -5.99 15.86
N MET A 122 -11.78 -5.21 15.45
CA MET A 122 -11.03 -5.47 14.21
C MET A 122 -10.43 -6.89 14.22
N ARG A 123 -9.70 -7.24 15.28
CA ARG A 123 -9.11 -8.58 15.45
C ARG A 123 -10.17 -9.68 15.37
N ASP A 124 -11.26 -9.53 16.14
CA ASP A 124 -12.31 -10.57 16.26
C ASP A 124 -13.11 -10.72 14.96
N ALA A 125 -13.15 -9.68 14.13
CA ALA A 125 -13.72 -9.70 12.77
C ALA A 125 -12.75 -10.28 11.72
N GLY A 126 -11.52 -10.65 12.11
CA GLY A 126 -10.54 -11.26 11.21
C GLY A 126 -9.71 -10.26 10.41
N HIS A 127 -9.76 -8.98 10.77
CA HIS A 127 -8.84 -8.00 10.19
C HIS A 127 -7.44 -8.12 10.80
N ILE A 128 -6.43 -7.78 10.03
CA ILE A 128 -5.05 -7.74 10.49
C ILE A 128 -4.78 -6.37 11.12
N VAL A 129 -4.14 -6.37 12.29
CA VAL A 129 -3.73 -5.13 12.97
C VAL A 129 -2.21 -5.08 13.02
N GLY A 130 -1.64 -4.07 12.37
CA GLY A 130 -0.21 -3.79 12.30
C GLY A 130 0.20 -2.57 13.10
N ASN A 131 1.48 -2.27 13.11
CA ASN A 131 2.08 -1.15 13.84
C ASN A 131 2.50 -0.04 12.86
N HIS A 132 2.09 1.22 13.17
CA HIS A 132 2.43 2.42 12.40
C HIS A 132 3.18 3.47 13.24
N SER A 133 3.96 3.03 14.21
CA SER A 133 4.64 3.83 15.23
C SER A 133 3.71 4.44 16.30
N GLN A 134 4.32 5.05 17.29
CA GLN A 134 3.59 5.66 18.41
C GLN A 134 3.01 7.04 18.05
N ASN A 135 3.81 7.91 17.46
CA ASN A 135 3.45 9.32 17.26
C ASN A 135 3.42 9.76 15.79
N HIS A 136 3.59 8.83 14.85
CA HIS A 136 3.67 9.13 13.42
C HIS A 136 4.83 10.10 13.07
N GLU A 137 5.99 9.93 13.71
CA GLU A 137 7.17 10.72 13.40
C GLU A 137 7.95 10.12 12.21
N ASN A 138 8.73 10.93 11.52
CA ASN A 138 9.65 10.43 10.48
C ASN A 138 10.78 9.61 11.14
N LEU A 139 10.65 8.29 11.13
CA LEU A 139 11.55 7.38 11.83
C LEU A 139 12.98 7.38 11.25
N LYS A 140 13.18 7.83 10.01
CA LYS A 140 14.49 7.95 9.36
C LYS A 140 15.41 8.94 10.08
N THR A 141 14.85 9.97 10.69
CA THR A 141 15.60 11.08 11.30
C THR A 141 15.78 10.97 12.81
N LEU A 142 15.18 9.96 13.44
CA LEU A 142 15.17 9.82 14.90
C LEU A 142 16.48 9.25 15.44
N SER A 143 16.80 9.63 16.68
CA SER A 143 17.85 8.92 17.43
C SER A 143 17.43 7.48 17.73
N ALA A 144 18.41 6.59 17.92
CA ALA A 144 18.14 5.18 18.19
C ALA A 144 17.20 4.94 19.39
N SER A 145 17.31 5.75 20.47
CA SER A 145 16.45 5.62 21.64
C SER A 145 15.01 6.06 21.34
N ARG A 146 14.83 7.16 20.58
CA ARG A 146 13.51 7.65 20.19
C ARG A 146 12.84 6.68 19.23
N LEU A 147 13.57 6.22 18.22
CA LEU A 147 13.12 5.21 17.28
C LEU A 147 12.61 3.95 17.99
N LYS A 148 13.38 3.43 18.96
CA LYS A 148 12.95 2.29 19.77
C LYS A 148 11.63 2.58 20.48
N THR A 149 11.48 3.74 21.11
CA THR A 149 10.24 4.13 21.80
C THR A 149 9.06 4.21 20.85
N GLU A 150 9.24 4.75 19.63
CA GLU A 150 8.19 4.83 18.61
C GLU A 150 7.66 3.45 18.19
N VAL A 151 8.52 2.47 18.07
CA VAL A 151 8.13 1.11 17.71
C VAL A 151 7.54 0.34 18.90
N GLU A 152 8.23 0.38 20.05
CA GLU A 152 7.92 -0.44 21.22
C GLU A 152 6.61 -0.03 21.90
N ALA A 153 6.33 1.26 21.98
CA ALA A 153 5.14 1.73 22.69
C ALA A 153 3.85 1.21 22.04
N THR A 154 3.72 1.32 20.73
CA THR A 154 2.56 0.76 19.99
C THR A 154 2.56 -0.77 20.02
N HIS A 155 3.74 -1.39 19.88
CA HIS A 155 3.86 -2.86 19.99
C HIS A 155 3.27 -3.36 21.31
N GLN A 156 3.62 -2.73 22.43
CA GLN A 156 3.09 -3.11 23.75
C GLN A 156 1.59 -2.88 23.86
N VAL A 157 1.07 -1.74 23.35
CA VAL A 157 -0.38 -1.47 23.32
C VAL A 157 -1.14 -2.59 22.61
N LEU A 158 -0.62 -3.11 21.48
CA LEU A 158 -1.25 -4.18 20.75
C LEU A 158 -1.17 -5.52 21.47
N LEU A 159 -0.02 -5.85 22.07
CA LEU A 159 0.13 -7.06 22.88
C LEU A 159 -0.81 -7.07 24.09
N ASP A 160 -1.02 -5.92 24.76
CA ASP A 160 -1.95 -5.79 25.89
C ASP A 160 -3.43 -6.04 25.51
N LEU A 161 -3.71 -6.09 24.21
CA LEU A 161 -5.02 -6.39 23.64
C LEU A 161 -5.12 -7.80 23.03
N ASP A 162 -4.14 -8.67 23.31
CA ASP A 162 -4.00 -9.99 22.69
C ASP A 162 -3.92 -9.92 21.16
N ILE A 163 -3.35 -8.84 20.62
CA ILE A 163 -3.03 -8.66 19.21
C ILE A 163 -1.52 -8.83 19.06
N ASN A 164 -1.10 -9.86 18.32
CA ASN A 164 0.30 -10.10 17.99
C ASN A 164 0.59 -9.52 16.59
N PRO A 165 1.10 -8.28 16.49
CA PRO A 165 1.25 -7.62 15.19
C PRO A 165 2.44 -8.20 14.42
N SER A 166 2.20 -8.64 13.19
CA SER A 166 3.24 -9.20 12.30
C SER A 166 3.79 -8.21 11.30
N TYR A 167 3.10 -7.09 11.07
CA TYR A 167 3.45 -6.12 10.04
C TYR A 167 3.69 -4.74 10.63
N PHE A 168 4.66 -4.05 10.03
CA PHE A 168 4.97 -2.65 10.31
C PHE A 168 4.97 -1.85 9.01
N ARG A 169 4.38 -0.66 9.04
CA ARG A 169 4.51 0.33 7.97
C ARG A 169 5.14 1.60 8.53
N PHE A 170 6.14 2.11 7.81
CA PHE A 170 6.79 3.36 8.20
C PHE A 170 5.89 4.55 7.90
N PRO A 171 5.72 5.50 8.85
CA PRO A 171 5.14 6.80 8.54
C PRO A 171 5.81 7.43 7.33
N PHE A 172 5.01 7.98 6.41
CA PHE A 172 5.45 8.54 5.12
C PHE A 172 6.20 7.55 4.22
N GLY A 173 6.27 6.27 4.53
CA GLY A 173 7.18 5.31 3.90
C GLY A 173 8.66 5.59 4.17
N SER A 174 8.98 6.58 4.98
CA SER A 174 10.34 7.08 5.20
C SER A 174 11.12 6.21 6.18
N SER A 175 12.21 5.62 5.70
CA SER A 175 13.03 4.67 6.48
C SER A 175 14.54 4.84 6.22
N SER A 176 15.33 4.18 7.03
CA SER A 176 16.76 3.94 6.85
C SER A 176 17.07 2.50 7.23
N CYS A 177 18.23 1.97 6.87
CA CYS A 177 18.62 0.62 7.29
C CYS A 177 18.61 0.48 8.81
N ALA A 178 19.06 1.47 9.56
CA ALA A 178 19.03 1.45 11.03
C ALA A 178 17.58 1.40 11.58
N SER A 179 16.66 2.15 10.98
CA SER A 179 15.25 2.09 11.39
C SER A 179 14.59 0.77 10.99
N ALA A 180 14.88 0.25 9.81
CA ALA A 180 14.37 -1.04 9.36
C ALA A 180 14.89 -2.20 10.22
N ASP A 181 16.18 -2.20 10.59
CA ASP A 181 16.76 -3.23 11.47
C ASP A 181 16.14 -3.17 12.87
N THR A 182 15.87 -1.96 13.39
CA THR A 182 15.17 -1.79 14.68
C THR A 182 13.77 -2.40 14.60
N VAL A 183 12.99 -2.09 13.56
CA VAL A 183 11.64 -2.64 13.36
C VAL A 183 11.67 -4.17 13.25
N ARG A 184 12.59 -4.72 12.47
CA ARG A 184 12.76 -6.19 12.33
C ARG A 184 13.15 -6.88 13.63
N SER A 185 13.86 -6.21 14.54
CA SER A 185 14.23 -6.79 15.84
C SER A 185 13.03 -7.10 16.72
N TYR A 186 11.85 -6.53 16.44
CA TYR A 186 10.57 -6.88 17.07
C TYR A 186 9.80 -7.98 16.33
N GLY A 187 10.37 -8.56 15.27
CA GLY A 187 9.75 -9.63 14.49
C GLY A 187 8.82 -9.15 13.37
N TYR A 188 8.80 -7.86 13.05
CA TYR A 188 7.95 -7.32 12.01
C TYR A 188 8.44 -7.61 10.60
N ALA A 189 7.51 -7.95 9.72
CA ALA A 189 7.65 -7.77 8.28
C ALA A 189 7.32 -6.30 7.94
N ILE A 190 8.22 -5.67 7.19
CA ILE A 190 8.04 -4.28 6.73
C ILE A 190 7.31 -4.32 5.39
N THR A 191 6.27 -3.49 5.24
CA THR A 191 5.53 -3.37 3.99
C THR A 191 5.23 -1.92 3.63
N GLY A 192 5.42 -1.59 2.36
CA GLY A 192 4.92 -0.38 1.74
C GLY A 192 3.59 -0.63 1.02
N TRP A 193 3.46 -0.10 -0.19
CA TRP A 193 2.28 -0.25 -1.04
C TRP A 193 2.66 -0.27 -2.53
N HIS A 194 1.77 -0.81 -3.37
CA HIS A 194 1.89 -0.80 -4.82
C HIS A 194 0.95 0.21 -5.46
N ILE A 195 -0.17 0.47 -4.78
CA ILE A 195 -1.25 1.33 -5.23
C ILE A 195 -1.50 2.35 -4.12
N ASP A 196 -1.41 3.62 -4.45
CA ASP A 196 -1.71 4.71 -3.55
C ASP A 196 -3.06 5.31 -3.91
N SER A 197 -4.00 5.29 -2.97
CA SER A 197 -5.32 5.89 -3.19
C SER A 197 -5.26 7.41 -3.28
N ALA A 198 -4.26 8.01 -2.64
CA ALA A 198 -4.16 9.45 -2.47
C ALA A 198 -5.29 10.08 -1.62
N ASP A 199 -6.04 9.28 -0.87
CA ASP A 199 -7.18 9.70 -0.09
C ASP A 199 -6.86 10.83 0.90
N TRP A 200 -5.69 10.79 1.52
CA TRP A 200 -5.18 11.83 2.40
C TRP A 200 -5.12 13.22 1.73
N CYS A 201 -4.75 13.28 0.45
CA CYS A 201 -4.71 14.52 -0.32
C CYS A 201 -6.13 15.06 -0.59
N TYR A 202 -7.05 14.20 -0.99
CA TYR A 202 -8.43 14.59 -1.25
C TYR A 202 -9.17 15.05 0.01
N GLY A 203 -8.82 14.47 1.16
CA GLY A 203 -9.43 14.78 2.46
C GLY A 203 -8.74 15.92 3.22
N SER A 204 -7.59 16.41 2.76
CA SER A 204 -6.83 17.44 3.47
C SER A 204 -7.49 18.82 3.44
N SER A 205 -7.23 19.65 4.45
CA SER A 205 -7.65 21.05 4.49
C SER A 205 -7.00 21.90 3.39
N ARG A 206 -5.84 21.46 2.89
CA ARG A 206 -5.08 22.13 1.79
C ARG A 206 -5.64 21.79 0.41
N GLY A 207 -6.13 20.57 0.20
CA GLY A 207 -6.63 20.10 -1.10
C GLY A 207 -8.14 20.12 -1.20
N GLY A 208 -8.83 19.63 -0.21
CA GLY A 208 -10.27 19.42 -0.23
C GLY A 208 -10.69 18.41 -1.30
N VAL A 209 -11.98 18.09 -1.32
CA VAL A 209 -12.55 17.15 -2.30
C VAL A 209 -12.39 17.68 -3.71
N GLY A 210 -11.72 16.90 -4.57
CA GLY A 210 -11.50 17.25 -5.97
C GLY A 210 -10.38 18.27 -6.22
N TYR A 211 -9.61 18.61 -5.20
CA TYR A 211 -8.47 19.50 -5.35
C TYR A 211 -7.26 19.00 -4.58
N CYS A 212 -6.28 18.47 -5.30
CA CYS A 212 -4.96 18.16 -4.78
C CYS A 212 -3.98 19.21 -5.29
N ASP A 213 -3.42 19.99 -4.37
CA ASP A 213 -2.44 21.02 -4.71
C ASP A 213 -1.22 20.38 -5.42
N PRO A 214 -0.71 20.96 -6.52
CA PRO A 214 0.43 20.41 -7.23
C PRO A 214 1.69 20.24 -6.39
N ALA A 215 1.89 21.10 -5.39
CA ALA A 215 3.04 20.99 -4.49
C ALA A 215 2.88 19.82 -3.50
N THR A 216 1.65 19.48 -3.15
CA THR A 216 1.31 18.36 -2.27
C THR A 216 1.12 17.06 -3.06
N PHE A 217 0.68 17.15 -4.34
CA PHE A 217 0.21 15.98 -5.07
C PHE A 217 0.54 16.02 -6.57
N GLN A 218 1.82 16.08 -6.89
CA GLN A 218 2.31 16.21 -8.27
C GLN A 218 1.99 15.00 -9.16
N TYR A 219 1.84 13.81 -8.57
CA TYR A 219 1.68 12.55 -9.30
C TYR A 219 0.22 12.14 -9.56
N VAL A 220 -0.79 12.82 -8.99
CA VAL A 220 -2.18 12.58 -9.37
C VAL A 220 -2.48 13.36 -10.63
N PRO A 221 -2.70 12.69 -11.77
CA PRO A 221 -3.05 13.37 -13.01
C PRO A 221 -4.32 14.21 -12.86
N ASP A 222 -4.37 15.35 -13.54
CA ASP A 222 -5.52 16.27 -13.48
C ASP A 222 -6.87 15.60 -13.80
N SER A 223 -6.87 14.58 -14.68
CA SER A 223 -8.06 13.80 -15.03
C SER A 223 -8.66 13.02 -13.86
N TYR A 224 -7.88 12.75 -12.81
CA TYR A 224 -8.31 11.98 -11.65
C TYR A 224 -8.54 12.81 -10.40
N ARG A 225 -8.33 14.14 -10.44
CA ARG A 225 -8.47 14.99 -9.25
C ARG A 225 -9.86 14.99 -8.61
N SER A 226 -10.88 14.57 -9.34
CA SER A 226 -12.25 14.38 -8.86
C SER A 226 -12.73 12.92 -8.93
N ASP A 227 -11.87 11.98 -9.31
CA ASP A 227 -12.21 10.55 -9.44
C ASP A 227 -11.12 9.67 -8.83
N LEU A 228 -11.07 9.63 -7.50
CA LEU A 228 -10.16 8.75 -6.76
C LEU A 228 -10.36 7.28 -7.15
N GLY A 229 -11.59 6.84 -7.34
CA GLY A 229 -11.86 5.45 -7.72
C GLY A 229 -11.29 5.10 -9.10
N GLY A 230 -11.36 6.02 -10.06
CA GLY A 230 -10.70 5.86 -11.37
C GLY A 230 -9.19 5.85 -11.26
N PHE A 231 -8.61 6.69 -10.39
CA PHE A 231 -7.16 6.71 -10.13
C PHE A 231 -6.67 5.39 -9.53
N VAL A 232 -7.33 4.89 -8.50
CA VAL A 232 -7.00 3.59 -7.89
C VAL A 232 -7.13 2.46 -8.91
N LEU A 233 -8.22 2.42 -9.68
CA LEU A 233 -8.41 1.39 -10.71
C LEU A 233 -7.35 1.43 -11.80
N SER A 234 -6.91 2.63 -12.21
CA SER A 234 -5.83 2.81 -13.19
C SER A 234 -4.53 2.20 -12.68
N GLN A 235 -4.15 2.47 -11.43
CA GLN A 235 -2.95 1.89 -10.81
C GLN A 235 -3.09 0.36 -10.64
N ALA A 236 -4.26 -0.11 -10.15
CA ALA A 236 -4.52 -1.53 -9.98
C ALA A 236 -4.38 -2.33 -11.29
N ARG A 237 -4.86 -1.79 -12.40
CA ARG A 237 -4.66 -2.37 -13.73
C ARG A 237 -3.19 -2.39 -14.14
N SER A 238 -2.46 -1.32 -13.84
CA SER A 238 -1.03 -1.21 -14.17
C SER A 238 -0.17 -2.21 -13.39
N THR A 239 -0.47 -2.42 -12.11
CA THR A 239 0.28 -3.35 -11.24
C THR A 239 -0.24 -4.79 -11.28
N GLY A 240 -1.45 -5.00 -11.79
CA GLY A 240 -2.14 -6.29 -11.76
C GLY A 240 -2.67 -6.68 -10.38
N GLY A 241 -2.69 -5.76 -9.42
CA GLY A 241 -3.06 -5.95 -8.02
C GLY A 241 -1.97 -5.52 -7.05
N GLY A 242 -1.95 -6.07 -5.85
CA GLY A 242 -0.93 -5.80 -4.83
C GLY A 242 -1.50 -5.13 -3.58
N VAL A 243 -0.67 -4.40 -2.84
CA VAL A 243 -1.05 -3.71 -1.60
C VAL A 243 -1.58 -2.33 -1.94
N LEU A 244 -2.79 -2.01 -1.49
CA LEU A 244 -3.47 -0.73 -1.71
C LEU A 244 -3.53 0.04 -0.39
N LEU A 245 -3.01 1.27 -0.41
CA LEU A 245 -2.97 2.19 0.71
C LEU A 245 -4.21 3.08 0.76
N PHE A 246 -4.82 3.14 1.94
CA PHE A 246 -5.82 4.11 2.40
C PHE A 246 -5.47 4.59 3.81
N HIS A 247 -6.24 5.58 4.30
CA HIS A 247 -6.19 6.08 5.68
C HIS A 247 -7.59 6.08 6.29
N ASP A 248 -7.83 5.29 7.34
CA ASP A 248 -9.14 5.21 7.99
C ASP A 248 -9.39 6.37 8.98
N SER A 249 -8.42 7.24 9.15
CA SER A 249 -8.54 8.49 9.90
C SER A 249 -9.36 9.56 9.15
N HIS A 250 -9.56 9.44 7.83
CA HIS A 250 -10.20 10.45 7.00
C HIS A 250 -11.67 10.12 6.67
N ALA A 251 -12.58 11.06 6.95
CA ALA A 251 -13.99 10.93 6.57
C ALA A 251 -14.20 10.86 5.04
N TYR A 252 -13.29 11.45 4.26
CA TYR A 252 -13.32 11.33 2.81
C TYR A 252 -13.17 9.88 2.34
N THR A 253 -12.23 9.14 2.93
CA THR A 253 -12.02 7.71 2.63
C THR A 253 -13.31 6.92 2.83
N VAL A 254 -13.97 7.12 3.97
CA VAL A 254 -15.27 6.49 4.25
C VAL A 254 -16.28 6.79 3.13
N SER A 255 -16.35 8.04 2.68
CA SER A 255 -17.35 8.47 1.69
C SER A 255 -17.16 7.88 0.30
N VAL A 256 -15.96 7.40 -0.04
CA VAL A 256 -15.61 6.90 -1.38
C VAL A 256 -15.30 5.41 -1.42
N LEU A 257 -15.02 4.78 -0.28
CA LEU A 257 -14.48 3.41 -0.20
C LEU A 257 -15.38 2.39 -0.90
N ASP A 258 -16.68 2.38 -0.62
CA ASP A 258 -17.66 1.48 -1.25
C ASP A 258 -17.62 1.58 -2.79
N ASN A 259 -17.57 2.79 -3.33
CA ASN A 259 -17.47 3.00 -4.78
C ASN A 259 -16.14 2.47 -5.35
N VAL A 260 -15.04 2.67 -4.64
CA VAL A 260 -13.71 2.17 -5.06
C VAL A 260 -13.70 0.65 -5.10
N LEU A 261 -14.17 0.00 -4.02
CA LEU A 261 -14.22 -1.46 -3.95
C LEU A 261 -15.12 -2.04 -5.03
N THR A 262 -16.31 -1.47 -5.22
CA THR A 262 -17.24 -1.85 -6.31
C THR A 262 -16.58 -1.73 -7.70
N LYS A 263 -15.83 -0.65 -7.97
CA LYS A 263 -15.13 -0.49 -9.25
C LYS A 263 -14.05 -1.57 -9.45
N LEU A 264 -13.29 -1.91 -8.41
CA LEU A 264 -12.28 -2.95 -8.46
C LEU A 264 -12.90 -4.34 -8.68
N GLU A 265 -13.97 -4.70 -7.96
CA GLU A 265 -14.69 -5.95 -8.14
C GLU A 265 -15.26 -6.09 -9.56
N ASN A 266 -15.86 -5.03 -10.09
CA ASN A 266 -16.39 -5.00 -11.47
C ASN A 266 -15.31 -5.20 -12.54
N ASP A 267 -14.06 -4.83 -12.25
CA ASP A 267 -12.89 -5.10 -13.10
C ASP A 267 -12.29 -6.50 -12.88
N GLY A 268 -12.84 -7.27 -11.94
CA GLY A 268 -12.46 -8.65 -11.63
C GLY A 268 -11.34 -8.77 -10.60
N PHE A 269 -11.00 -7.71 -9.88
CA PHE A 269 -10.11 -7.80 -8.72
C PHE A 269 -10.79 -8.51 -7.55
N LYS A 270 -9.99 -9.19 -6.73
CA LYS A 270 -10.42 -9.87 -5.50
C LYS A 270 -9.64 -9.33 -4.32
N PHE A 271 -10.31 -9.19 -3.18
CA PHE A 271 -9.66 -8.76 -1.96
C PHE A 271 -9.13 -9.96 -1.18
N VAL A 272 -7.90 -9.83 -0.68
CA VAL A 272 -7.19 -10.85 0.10
C VAL A 272 -6.55 -10.22 1.33
N GLY A 273 -6.23 -11.03 2.34
CA GLY A 273 -5.43 -10.58 3.47
C GLY A 273 -3.98 -10.31 3.08
N LEU A 274 -3.31 -9.44 3.81
CA LEU A 274 -1.88 -9.18 3.62
C LEU A 274 -1.02 -10.43 3.95
N ASP A 275 -1.57 -11.33 4.76
CA ASP A 275 -0.98 -12.61 5.17
C ASP A 275 -1.18 -13.75 4.16
N GLU A 276 -1.85 -13.48 3.02
CA GLU A 276 -2.06 -14.49 1.99
C GLU A 276 -0.77 -14.81 1.25
N THR A 277 -0.20 -15.98 1.57
CA THR A 277 1.12 -16.41 1.09
C THR A 277 1.18 -16.72 -0.40
N GLU A 278 0.06 -16.96 -1.05
CA GLU A 278 0.00 -17.17 -2.50
C GLU A 278 0.21 -15.86 -3.27
N THR A 279 -0.30 -14.75 -2.74
CA THR A 279 -0.16 -13.42 -3.35
C THR A 279 1.09 -12.70 -2.85
N PHE A 280 1.42 -12.84 -1.56
CA PHE A 280 2.54 -12.16 -0.92
C PHE A 280 3.52 -13.16 -0.26
N PRO A 281 4.14 -14.08 -1.04
CA PRO A 281 5.05 -15.07 -0.47
C PRO A 281 6.26 -14.47 0.22
N LEU A 282 6.91 -13.48 -0.39
CA LEU A 282 8.15 -12.90 0.16
C LEU A 282 7.88 -12.11 1.44
N LEU A 283 6.82 -11.32 1.45
CA LEU A 283 6.39 -10.55 2.63
C LEU A 283 6.12 -11.49 3.82
N ASN A 284 5.57 -12.67 3.54
CA ASN A 284 5.21 -13.68 4.55
C ASN A 284 6.33 -14.72 4.80
N GLY A 285 7.56 -14.39 4.42
CA GLY A 285 8.74 -15.19 4.73
C GLY A 285 8.83 -16.53 3.98
N VAL A 286 8.01 -16.71 2.95
CA VAL A 286 8.13 -17.87 2.05
C VAL A 286 9.36 -17.67 1.19
N LYS A 287 10.39 -18.48 1.40
CA LYS A 287 11.57 -18.44 0.55
C LYS A 287 11.20 -18.90 -0.84
N PRO A 288 11.58 -18.14 -1.90
CA PRO A 288 11.40 -18.60 -3.26
C PRO A 288 12.05 -19.99 -3.43
N ALA A 289 11.39 -20.87 -4.17
CA ALA A 289 12.00 -22.15 -4.51
C ALA A 289 13.34 -21.92 -5.21
N ASP A 290 14.37 -22.68 -4.82
CA ASP A 290 15.63 -22.71 -5.56
C ASP A 290 15.32 -23.12 -7.01
N GLY A 291 15.86 -22.39 -7.96
CA GLY A 291 15.60 -22.67 -9.38
C GLY A 291 15.90 -21.47 -10.26
N PRO A 292 15.86 -21.67 -11.58
CA PRO A 292 16.11 -20.62 -12.55
C PRO A 292 15.07 -19.49 -12.41
N PHE A 293 15.50 -18.31 -12.75
CA PHE A 293 14.65 -17.12 -12.82
C PHE A 293 15.15 -16.18 -13.90
N VAL A 294 14.49 -15.03 -14.09
CA VAL A 294 14.97 -14.01 -15.02
C VAL A 294 16.42 -13.66 -14.74
N GLY A 295 17.26 -13.74 -15.78
CA GLY A 295 18.70 -13.56 -15.65
C GLY A 295 19.50 -14.83 -15.31
N SER A 296 18.88 -15.99 -15.07
CA SER A 296 19.63 -17.24 -14.97
C SER A 296 20.15 -17.63 -16.36
N THR A 297 21.40 -18.11 -16.45
CA THR A 297 21.99 -18.57 -17.72
C THR A 297 21.23 -19.77 -18.27
N CYS A 298 21.03 -19.80 -19.59
CA CYS A 298 20.37 -20.90 -20.29
C CYS A 298 20.91 -21.10 -21.72
N THR A 299 20.65 -22.28 -22.27
CA THR A 299 20.90 -22.62 -23.67
C THR A 299 19.63 -23.00 -24.41
N ASP A 300 18.57 -23.34 -23.66
CA ASP A 300 17.25 -23.61 -24.19
C ASP A 300 16.16 -23.33 -23.14
N SER A 301 14.90 -23.17 -23.58
CA SER A 301 13.79 -22.78 -22.72
C SER A 301 13.38 -23.84 -21.70
N SER A 302 13.79 -25.12 -21.87
CA SER A 302 13.51 -26.16 -20.86
C SER A 302 14.25 -25.94 -19.55
N GLN A 303 15.27 -25.07 -19.53
CA GLN A 303 16.03 -24.67 -18.36
C GLN A 303 15.37 -23.51 -17.61
N CYS A 304 14.42 -22.81 -18.22
CA CYS A 304 13.71 -21.65 -17.62
C CYS A 304 12.35 -22.06 -17.04
N LYS A 305 12.36 -23.09 -16.15
CA LYS A 305 11.12 -23.65 -15.56
C LYS A 305 10.59 -22.78 -14.41
N PHE A 306 10.05 -21.65 -14.73
CA PHE A 306 9.32 -20.77 -13.83
C PHE A 306 8.24 -20.03 -14.63
N SER A 307 7.26 -19.50 -13.94
CA SER A 307 6.23 -18.65 -14.53
C SER A 307 6.06 -17.39 -13.70
N GLY A 308 5.59 -16.33 -14.34
CA GLY A 308 5.28 -15.07 -13.69
C GLY A 308 4.29 -14.27 -14.55
N SER A 309 3.39 -13.54 -13.92
CA SER A 309 2.37 -12.75 -14.62
C SER A 309 1.56 -13.54 -15.67
N GLY A 310 1.34 -14.84 -15.44
CA GLY A 310 0.63 -15.71 -16.38
C GLY A 310 1.43 -16.14 -17.61
N GLN A 311 2.75 -15.90 -17.63
CA GLN A 311 3.66 -16.27 -18.70
C GLN A 311 4.66 -17.33 -18.23
N ASP A 312 5.05 -18.23 -19.12
CA ASP A 312 6.11 -19.20 -18.85
C ASP A 312 7.48 -18.62 -19.19
N GLY A 313 8.49 -19.01 -18.42
CA GLY A 313 9.88 -18.64 -18.64
C GLY A 313 10.39 -19.22 -19.99
N PHE A 314 11.17 -18.43 -20.70
CA PHE A 314 11.86 -18.85 -21.90
C PHE A 314 13.32 -18.42 -21.90
N CYS A 315 14.13 -19.07 -22.73
CA CYS A 315 15.52 -18.70 -22.91
C CYS A 315 15.66 -17.68 -24.01
N GLN A 316 16.10 -16.47 -23.66
CA GLN A 316 16.53 -15.46 -24.64
C GLN A 316 17.94 -15.77 -25.07
N SER A 317 18.10 -16.34 -26.26
CA SER A 317 19.39 -16.73 -26.82
C SER A 317 19.97 -15.62 -27.69
N PHE A 318 21.30 -15.46 -27.64
CA PHE A 318 22.08 -14.53 -28.45
C PHE A 318 23.48 -15.08 -28.70
N GLU A 319 24.27 -14.42 -29.54
CA GLU A 319 25.66 -14.83 -29.79
C GLU A 319 26.49 -14.72 -28.50
N GLY A 320 27.04 -15.84 -28.04
CA GLY A 320 27.84 -15.91 -26.83
C GLY A 320 27.12 -16.38 -25.58
N GLY A 321 25.76 -16.54 -25.59
CA GLY A 321 25.04 -17.03 -24.41
C GLY A 321 23.53 -16.99 -24.52
N GLY A 322 22.90 -17.03 -23.38
CA GLY A 322 21.47 -16.87 -23.20
C GLY A 322 21.11 -16.70 -21.73
N PHE A 323 20.01 -16.03 -21.49
CA PHE A 323 19.44 -15.91 -20.15
C PHE A 323 17.94 -16.18 -20.14
N CYS A 324 17.46 -16.68 -19.02
CA CYS A 324 16.03 -16.88 -18.80
C CYS A 324 15.30 -15.55 -18.71
N SER A 325 14.16 -15.46 -19.36
CA SER A 325 13.32 -14.28 -19.48
C SER A 325 11.84 -14.63 -19.35
N LEU A 326 10.99 -13.60 -19.29
CA LEU A 326 9.53 -13.64 -19.41
C LEU A 326 9.08 -12.54 -20.38
N SER A 327 7.99 -12.77 -21.11
CA SER A 327 7.34 -11.66 -21.82
C SER A 327 6.76 -10.67 -20.82
N CYS A 328 6.82 -9.39 -21.14
CA CYS A 328 6.31 -8.34 -20.26
C CYS A 328 5.64 -7.20 -21.04
N ASP A 329 4.78 -6.48 -20.31
CA ASP A 329 4.23 -5.19 -20.73
C ASP A 329 4.30 -4.25 -19.52
N GLY A 330 5.38 -3.47 -19.45
CA GLY A 330 5.65 -2.50 -18.39
C GLY A 330 6.39 -3.05 -17.19
N TYR A 331 6.02 -4.21 -16.65
CA TYR A 331 6.57 -4.73 -15.39
C TYR A 331 7.01 -6.19 -15.50
N CYS A 332 7.97 -6.53 -14.65
CA CYS A 332 8.53 -7.86 -14.50
C CYS A 332 8.45 -8.31 -13.04
N PRO A 333 8.27 -9.61 -12.76
CA PRO A 333 8.34 -10.12 -11.40
C PRO A 333 9.79 -10.09 -10.90
N ASP A 334 9.99 -9.76 -9.63
CA ASP A 334 11.28 -9.87 -8.95
C ASP A 334 11.35 -11.18 -8.13
N LYS A 335 12.55 -11.67 -7.87
CA LYS A 335 12.82 -12.81 -7.00
C LYS A 335 13.82 -12.42 -5.93
N TYR A 336 13.49 -12.71 -4.67
CA TYR A 336 14.40 -12.47 -3.55
C TYR A 336 15.76 -13.17 -3.77
N GLY A 337 16.86 -12.46 -3.51
CA GLY A 337 18.23 -12.97 -3.69
C GLY A 337 18.69 -12.99 -5.14
N SER A 338 17.89 -12.50 -6.08
CA SER A 338 18.28 -12.26 -7.48
C SER A 338 18.30 -10.75 -7.74
N ALA A 339 19.07 -10.33 -8.75
CA ALA A 339 19.02 -8.95 -9.21
C ALA A 339 17.59 -8.57 -9.63
N ALA A 340 17.17 -7.37 -9.29
CA ALA A 340 15.85 -6.85 -9.67
C ALA A 340 15.68 -6.88 -11.21
N THR A 341 14.45 -7.06 -11.65
CA THR A 341 14.13 -7.20 -13.07
C THR A 341 13.62 -5.89 -13.68
N PHE A 342 13.61 -5.83 -15.01
CA PHE A 342 13.15 -4.66 -15.73
C PHE A 342 12.61 -5.07 -17.10
N CYS A 343 11.48 -4.50 -17.51
CA CYS A 343 10.87 -4.77 -18.80
C CYS A 343 11.51 -3.90 -19.89
N VAL A 344 12.15 -4.51 -20.88
CA VAL A 344 12.75 -3.81 -22.02
C VAL A 344 12.29 -4.44 -23.34
N SER A 345 12.49 -3.74 -24.43
CA SER A 345 12.40 -4.36 -25.76
C SER A 345 13.80 -4.45 -26.40
N LEU A 346 14.21 -5.65 -26.79
CA LEU A 346 15.48 -5.87 -27.52
C LEU A 346 15.27 -5.82 -29.04
N ASP A 347 14.05 -6.00 -29.50
CA ASP A 347 13.68 -5.97 -30.92
C ASP A 347 12.90 -4.71 -31.34
N GLY A 348 12.52 -3.87 -30.37
CA GLY A 348 11.69 -2.67 -30.55
C GLY A 348 10.18 -2.95 -30.63
N GLU A 349 9.76 -4.21 -30.61
CA GLU A 349 8.36 -4.60 -30.80
C GLU A 349 7.77 -5.34 -29.59
N THR A 350 8.55 -6.20 -28.95
CA THR A 350 8.09 -7.05 -27.84
C THR A 350 8.83 -6.76 -26.55
N GLY A 351 8.08 -6.77 -25.44
CA GLY A 351 8.67 -6.60 -24.10
C GLY A 351 9.16 -7.91 -23.51
N GLN A 352 10.33 -7.87 -22.90
CA GLN A 352 10.92 -9.00 -22.20
C GLN A 352 11.64 -8.57 -20.92
N CYS A 353 11.60 -9.44 -19.92
CA CYS A 353 12.20 -9.20 -18.63
C CYS A 353 13.70 -9.50 -18.65
N VAL A 354 14.50 -8.54 -18.20
CA VAL A 354 15.93 -8.67 -18.04
C VAL A 354 16.34 -8.34 -16.63
N SER A 355 17.50 -8.82 -16.16
CA SER A 355 18.07 -8.43 -14.88
C SER A 355 18.65 -7.01 -14.95
N LYS A 356 18.42 -6.21 -13.92
CA LYS A 356 19.22 -4.99 -13.73
C LYS A 356 20.67 -5.35 -13.42
N SER A 357 21.60 -4.44 -13.79
CA SER A 357 22.98 -4.52 -13.36
C SER A 357 23.06 -4.26 -11.86
N ALA A 358 23.47 -5.25 -11.07
CA ALA A 358 23.46 -5.21 -9.62
C ALA A 358 24.57 -6.10 -9.03
N ALA A 359 24.75 -6.00 -7.71
CA ALA A 359 25.73 -6.83 -7.00
C ALA A 359 25.42 -8.34 -7.10
N GLU A 360 24.13 -8.70 -7.12
CA GLU A 360 23.63 -10.07 -7.19
C GLU A 360 23.98 -10.80 -8.50
N ASN A 361 24.31 -10.07 -9.56
CA ASN A 361 24.80 -10.60 -10.84
C ASN A 361 26.18 -10.05 -11.23
N ASN A 362 26.96 -9.60 -10.23
CA ASN A 362 28.31 -9.07 -10.40
C ASN A 362 28.41 -8.01 -11.51
N GLN A 363 27.46 -7.06 -11.50
CA GLN A 363 27.33 -6.00 -12.51
C GLN A 363 27.27 -6.57 -13.96
N CYS A 364 26.47 -7.61 -14.17
CA CYS A 364 26.29 -8.40 -15.40
C CYS A 364 27.42 -9.40 -15.71
N ALA A 365 28.52 -9.43 -14.97
CA ALA A 365 29.63 -10.33 -15.29
C ALA A 365 29.27 -11.82 -15.16
N ASP A 366 28.25 -12.16 -14.35
CA ASP A 366 27.75 -13.53 -14.18
C ASP A 366 26.81 -13.97 -15.33
N LEU A 367 26.53 -13.08 -16.29
CA LEU A 367 25.69 -13.32 -17.46
C LEU A 367 26.56 -13.25 -18.73
N PRO A 368 27.21 -14.36 -19.15
CA PRO A 368 28.11 -14.36 -20.29
C PRO A 368 27.47 -13.81 -21.57
N GLY A 369 28.21 -12.93 -22.26
CA GLY A 369 27.74 -12.29 -23.50
C GLY A 369 26.79 -11.09 -23.29
N THR A 370 26.59 -10.67 -22.03
CA THR A 370 25.84 -9.43 -21.72
C THR A 370 26.77 -8.32 -21.23
N SER A 371 26.26 -7.10 -21.32
CA SER A 371 26.89 -5.90 -20.76
C SER A 371 25.86 -5.01 -20.08
N ALA A 372 26.32 -4.14 -19.16
CA ALA A 372 25.46 -3.17 -18.50
C ALA A 372 25.13 -2.02 -19.45
N GLN A 373 23.88 -1.87 -19.82
CA GLN A 373 23.40 -0.83 -20.74
C GLN A 373 22.19 -0.10 -20.15
N ALA A 374 22.14 1.23 -20.33
CA ALA A 374 20.95 2.00 -19.98
C ALA A 374 19.86 1.78 -21.02
N MET A 375 18.70 1.31 -20.59
CA MET A 375 17.54 1.07 -21.46
C MET A 375 16.27 1.67 -20.86
N ASP A 376 15.40 2.13 -21.74
CA ASP A 376 14.08 2.61 -21.39
C ASP A 376 13.13 1.43 -21.13
N ARG A 377 12.17 1.65 -20.23
CA ARG A 377 11.11 0.68 -19.97
C ARG A 377 10.24 0.51 -21.21
N PHE A 378 10.06 -0.74 -21.63
CA PHE A 378 9.02 -1.07 -22.60
C PHE A 378 7.65 -1.00 -21.89
N ILE A 379 6.76 -0.17 -22.41
CA ILE A 379 5.46 0.09 -21.77
C ILE A 379 4.27 -0.38 -22.63
N GLY A 380 4.49 -0.81 -23.86
CA GLY A 380 3.46 -1.38 -24.75
C GLY A 380 2.07 -0.77 -24.57
N THR A 381 1.13 -1.59 -24.09
CA THR A 381 -0.25 -1.19 -23.77
C THR A 381 -0.51 -1.00 -22.29
N SER A 382 0.48 -1.22 -21.43
CA SER A 382 0.31 -1.25 -19.96
C SER A 382 -0.06 0.09 -19.32
N GLY A 383 0.23 1.20 -19.99
CA GLY A 383 0.07 2.54 -19.42
C GLY A 383 1.08 2.85 -18.29
N ALA A 384 2.12 2.03 -18.13
CA ALA A 384 3.20 2.26 -17.18
C ALA A 384 3.94 3.57 -17.47
N SER A 385 4.55 4.17 -16.44
CA SER A 385 5.35 5.38 -16.63
C SER A 385 6.67 5.08 -17.34
N ALA A 386 7.09 5.99 -18.21
CA ALA A 386 8.42 5.94 -18.80
C ALA A 386 9.47 6.05 -17.69
N SER A 387 10.39 5.09 -17.66
CA SER A 387 11.56 5.09 -16.74
C SER A 387 12.69 4.35 -17.43
N SER A 388 13.94 4.59 -17.01
CA SER A 388 15.11 3.89 -17.51
C SER A 388 15.84 3.17 -16.40
N ALA A 389 16.57 2.10 -16.74
CA ALA A 389 17.44 1.39 -15.81
C ALA A 389 18.71 0.90 -16.52
N VAL A 390 19.76 0.69 -15.76
CA VAL A 390 20.94 -0.04 -16.26
C VAL A 390 20.67 -1.55 -16.12
N VAL A 391 20.65 -2.25 -17.23
CA VAL A 391 20.26 -3.66 -17.33
C VAL A 391 21.34 -4.49 -18.02
N CYS A 392 21.28 -5.82 -17.80
CA CYS A 392 22.17 -6.77 -18.43
C CYS A 392 21.57 -7.27 -19.74
N VAL A 393 22.11 -6.79 -20.85
CA VAL A 393 21.66 -7.14 -22.20
C VAL A 393 22.84 -7.42 -23.11
N PRO A 394 22.63 -8.15 -24.21
CA PRO A 394 23.68 -8.50 -25.16
C PRO A 394 24.42 -7.32 -25.76
#